data_91f7cb79c540279e06e462de1b0bb84e
#
_entry.id   91f7cb79c540279e06e462de1b0bb84e
#
_cell.length_a   1.000
_cell.length_b   1.000
_cell.length_c   1.000
_cell.angle_alpha   90.00
_cell.angle_beta   90.00
_cell.angle_gamma   90.00
#
_symmetry.space_group_name_H-M   'P 1'
#
loop_
_entity.id
_entity.type
_entity.pdbx_description
1 polymer ?
#
loop_
_entity_poly.entity_id
_entity_poly.type
_entity_poly.pdbx_seq_one_letter_code
_entity_poly.pdbx_strand_id
1 'polypeptide(L)'
;MEKLEQIKLDICARIEKYDTQENTINKKFVNETNTIKELFEYIFAFGNEEVIMSNIISDRLKAQVITIDKLEEWFGENFLTKHNVYYYGKHIVYGGFKNVIVLGCAQIEVGSDALVYSFQNSTVNLTQKSTLYANDNSVFYANHYSNVYVMEYSSVKGQTFNYSHCTNNSNNAFINAFDNSEIDLYYRARVISHGNSIIRAYNDSIVLTSNVGNCCISLQHNAICYCNNPSAHIICENKSTAIIDFNNSIDKIKVTGIIEAKHNSLIKLYSDVRTMKVRDNAVVLDYTDTHCHPFDDTFILWMNKMQAWYNTKQSGDELTFIQD
;
A
#
# COMPACT_ATOMS: atom_id res chain seq x y z
N MET A 1 -25.51 2.61 37.18
CA MET A 1 -25.84 3.96 36.65
C MET A 1 -24.71 4.95 36.88
N GLU A 2 -24.19 5.05 38.07
CA GLU A 2 -23.13 6.04 38.41
C GLU A 2 -21.89 5.98 37.51
N LYS A 3 -21.35 4.79 37.28
CA LYS A 3 -20.16 4.63 36.40
C LYS A 3 -20.40 5.04 34.95
N LEU A 4 -21.55 4.71 34.37
CA LEU A 4 -21.88 5.10 33.01
C LEU A 4 -21.96 6.65 32.87
N GLU A 5 -22.62 7.29 33.79
CA GLU A 5 -22.76 8.75 33.77
C GLU A 5 -21.40 9.46 33.95
N GLN A 6 -20.53 8.91 34.80
CA GLN A 6 -19.16 9.40 34.95
C GLN A 6 -18.37 9.32 33.65
N ILE A 7 -18.46 8.20 32.91
CA ILE A 7 -17.79 8.01 31.63
C ILE A 7 -18.33 9.01 30.61
N LYS A 8 -19.67 9.17 30.51
CA LYS A 8 -20.30 10.14 29.62
C LYS A 8 -19.81 11.57 29.86
N LEU A 9 -19.76 11.98 31.12
CA LEU A 9 -19.28 13.32 31.52
C LEU A 9 -17.80 13.52 31.10
N ASP A 10 -16.94 12.52 31.32
CA ASP A 10 -15.52 12.61 30.92
C ASP A 10 -15.39 12.69 29.39
N ILE A 11 -16.11 11.86 28.64
CA ILE A 11 -16.13 11.91 27.17
C ILE A 11 -16.60 13.29 26.67
N CYS A 12 -17.70 13.81 27.22
CA CYS A 12 -18.21 15.12 26.83
C CYS A 12 -17.19 16.26 27.12
N ALA A 13 -16.52 16.20 28.25
CA ALA A 13 -15.48 17.17 28.60
C ALA A 13 -14.27 17.07 27.64
N ARG A 14 -13.90 15.86 27.25
CA ARG A 14 -12.81 15.64 26.28
C ARG A 14 -13.17 16.13 24.88
N ILE A 15 -14.39 15.92 24.43
CA ILE A 15 -14.91 16.48 23.17
C ILE A 15 -14.77 18.02 23.21
N GLU A 16 -15.20 18.66 24.29
CA GLU A 16 -15.06 20.11 24.44
C GLU A 16 -13.63 20.61 24.40
N LYS A 17 -12.72 19.83 24.97
CA LYS A 17 -11.32 20.21 25.07
C LYS A 17 -10.53 19.98 23.79
N TYR A 18 -10.77 18.89 23.08
CA TYR A 18 -9.90 18.38 22.04
C TYR A 18 -10.55 18.35 20.64
N ASP A 19 -11.87 18.30 20.52
CA ASP A 19 -12.59 18.27 19.24
C ASP A 19 -12.87 19.69 18.75
N THR A 20 -11.86 20.35 18.20
CA THR A 20 -11.91 21.77 17.84
C THR A 20 -12.41 22.02 16.42
N GLN A 21 -12.55 21.04 15.56
CA GLN A 21 -12.81 21.28 14.13
C GLN A 21 -13.95 20.49 13.49
N GLU A 22 -14.26 19.31 13.93
CA GLU A 22 -15.40 18.53 13.42
C GLU A 22 -15.82 17.53 14.49
N ASN A 23 -17.09 17.57 14.90
CA ASN A 23 -17.67 16.67 15.90
C ASN A 23 -17.51 15.20 15.55
N THR A 24 -16.33 14.61 15.79
CA THR A 24 -16.04 13.19 15.57
C THR A 24 -16.88 12.31 16.51
N ILE A 25 -17.31 12.90 17.64
CA ILE A 25 -18.26 12.30 18.58
C ILE A 25 -19.35 13.33 18.90
N ASN A 26 -20.60 12.97 18.63
CA ASN A 26 -21.74 13.83 18.95
C ASN A 26 -22.15 13.63 20.43
N LYS A 27 -22.03 14.67 21.24
CA LYS A 27 -22.42 14.68 22.66
C LYS A 27 -23.86 14.21 22.89
N LYS A 28 -24.78 14.54 21.98
CA LYS A 28 -26.17 14.11 22.08
C LYS A 28 -26.25 12.59 22.11
N PHE A 29 -25.56 11.90 21.20
CA PHE A 29 -25.56 10.43 21.16
C PHE A 29 -24.86 9.81 22.36
N VAL A 30 -23.77 10.42 22.87
CA VAL A 30 -23.13 9.98 24.12
C VAL A 30 -24.14 9.99 25.27
N ASN A 31 -24.92 11.08 25.41
CA ASN A 31 -25.89 11.22 26.47
C ASN A 31 -27.11 10.29 26.30
N GLU A 32 -27.47 9.93 25.07
CA GLU A 32 -28.60 9.04 24.77
C GLU A 32 -28.29 7.53 25.01
N THR A 33 -27.00 7.13 25.16
CA THR A 33 -26.68 5.74 25.45
C THR A 33 -27.14 5.31 26.85
N ASN A 34 -27.70 4.11 26.96
CA ASN A 34 -28.27 3.60 28.20
C ASN A 34 -27.40 2.53 28.87
N THR A 35 -26.43 2.00 28.17
CA THR A 35 -25.53 0.97 28.66
C THR A 35 -24.06 1.27 28.33
N ILE A 36 -23.15 0.70 29.13
CA ILE A 36 -21.70 0.77 28.85
C ILE A 36 -21.38 0.14 27.49
N LYS A 37 -22.10 -0.91 27.10
CA LYS A 37 -21.91 -1.58 25.82
C LYS A 37 -22.32 -0.68 24.64
N GLU A 38 -23.46 -0.04 24.69
CA GLU A 38 -23.91 0.91 23.67
C GLU A 38 -22.92 2.08 23.53
N LEU A 39 -22.43 2.61 24.64
CA LEU A 39 -21.44 3.68 24.64
C LEU A 39 -20.12 3.21 24.00
N PHE A 40 -19.67 2.00 24.32
CA PHE A 40 -18.49 1.39 23.73
C PHE A 40 -18.67 1.20 22.21
N GLU A 41 -19.78 0.63 21.77
CA GLU A 41 -20.10 0.43 20.34
C GLU A 41 -20.13 1.77 19.59
N TYR A 42 -20.66 2.81 20.20
CA TYR A 42 -20.66 4.15 19.65
C TYR A 42 -19.26 4.76 19.55
N ILE A 43 -18.42 4.59 20.59
CA ILE A 43 -17.03 5.10 20.62
C ILE A 43 -16.19 4.44 19.53
N PHE A 44 -16.39 3.18 19.23
CA PHE A 44 -15.69 2.46 18.16
C PHE A 44 -16.43 2.46 16.82
N ALA A 45 -17.50 3.23 16.71
CA ALA A 45 -18.31 3.39 15.50
C ALA A 45 -18.82 2.06 14.90
N PHE A 46 -19.09 1.06 15.73
CA PHE A 46 -19.59 -0.24 15.29
C PHE A 46 -20.93 -0.09 14.55
N GLY A 47 -21.09 -0.86 13.47
CA GLY A 47 -22.29 -0.77 12.61
C GLY A 47 -22.12 0.15 11.41
N ASN A 48 -21.02 0.91 11.29
CA ASN A 48 -20.67 1.59 10.07
C ASN A 48 -19.93 0.66 9.10
N GLU A 49 -19.83 1.11 7.83
CA GLU A 49 -18.96 0.44 6.85
C GLU A 49 -17.49 0.44 7.32
N GLU A 50 -16.74 -0.57 6.94
CA GLU A 50 -15.39 -0.83 7.46
C GLU A 50 -14.43 0.35 7.30
N VAL A 51 -14.41 0.98 6.12
CA VAL A 51 -13.55 2.15 5.85
C VAL A 51 -13.96 3.35 6.71
N ILE A 52 -15.27 3.58 6.85
CA ILE A 52 -15.82 4.66 7.65
C ILE A 52 -15.49 4.44 9.14
N MET A 53 -15.68 3.22 9.63
CA MET A 53 -15.33 2.84 11.00
C MET A 53 -13.84 3.09 11.27
N SER A 54 -12.96 2.64 10.36
CA SER A 54 -11.52 2.83 10.45
C SER A 54 -11.13 4.32 10.57
N ASN A 55 -11.69 5.17 9.70
CA ASN A 55 -11.44 6.60 9.71
C ASN A 55 -11.94 7.27 10.99
N ILE A 56 -13.16 6.98 11.42
CA ILE A 56 -13.74 7.53 12.64
C ILE A 56 -12.88 7.21 13.87
N ILE A 57 -12.41 5.96 14.01
CA ILE A 57 -11.56 5.57 15.14
C ILE A 57 -10.21 6.32 15.07
N SER A 58 -9.60 6.38 13.88
CA SER A 58 -8.35 7.12 13.66
C SER A 58 -8.48 8.59 14.05
N ASP A 59 -9.55 9.27 13.63
CA ASP A 59 -9.78 10.67 13.92
C ASP A 59 -9.98 10.91 15.42
N ARG A 60 -10.73 10.04 16.10
CA ARG A 60 -10.93 10.10 17.56
C ARG A 60 -9.65 9.91 18.35
N LEU A 61 -8.76 9.02 17.89
CA LEU A 61 -7.44 8.81 18.48
C LEU A 61 -6.52 10.02 18.25
N LYS A 62 -6.46 10.54 17.02
CA LYS A 62 -5.67 11.72 16.66
C LYS A 62 -6.13 12.98 17.39
N ALA A 63 -7.42 13.17 17.49
CA ALA A 63 -8.03 14.25 18.26
C ALA A 63 -7.88 14.08 19.78
N GLN A 64 -7.29 12.99 20.26
CA GLN A 64 -7.16 12.65 21.69
C GLN A 64 -8.50 12.59 22.45
N VAL A 65 -9.61 12.49 21.77
CA VAL A 65 -10.92 12.30 22.43
C VAL A 65 -10.95 10.94 23.10
N ILE A 66 -10.40 9.92 22.43
CA ILE A 66 -10.09 8.61 23.03
C ILE A 66 -8.58 8.43 23.15
N THR A 67 -8.12 7.86 24.25
CA THR A 67 -6.73 7.43 24.47
C THR A 67 -6.75 6.07 25.13
N ILE A 68 -5.64 5.34 25.06
CA ILE A 68 -5.53 4.01 25.67
C ILE A 68 -5.85 4.07 27.17
N ASP A 69 -5.23 5.00 27.89
CA ASP A 69 -5.44 5.16 29.34
C ASP A 69 -6.91 5.41 29.68
N LYS A 70 -7.60 6.21 28.85
CA LYS A 70 -9.03 6.48 29.05
C LYS A 70 -9.92 5.30 28.69
N LEU A 71 -9.59 4.57 27.65
CA LEU A 71 -10.31 3.33 27.34
C LEU A 71 -10.21 2.32 28.48
N GLU A 72 -9.02 2.18 29.06
CA GLU A 72 -8.81 1.31 30.20
C GLU A 72 -9.54 1.81 31.45
N GLU A 73 -9.49 3.09 31.75
CA GLU A 73 -10.22 3.70 32.88
C GLU A 73 -11.75 3.54 32.73
N TRP A 74 -12.28 3.78 31.52
CA TRP A 74 -13.72 3.72 31.28
C TRP A 74 -14.28 2.31 31.27
N PHE A 75 -13.60 1.41 30.57
CA PHE A 75 -14.14 0.06 30.30
C PHE A 75 -13.41 -1.03 31.09
N GLY A 76 -12.13 -0.86 31.38
CA GLY A 76 -11.27 -1.88 31.97
C GLY A 76 -10.78 -2.93 30.97
N GLU A 77 -9.61 -3.47 31.23
CA GLU A 77 -8.92 -4.42 30.34
C GLU A 77 -9.77 -5.64 29.97
N ASN A 78 -10.40 -6.25 30.97
CA ASN A 78 -11.24 -7.45 30.77
C ASN A 78 -12.43 -7.19 29.84
N PHE A 79 -13.03 -6.01 29.92
CA PHE A 79 -14.13 -5.64 29.03
C PHE A 79 -13.62 -5.40 27.62
N LEU A 80 -12.52 -4.66 27.46
CA LEU A 80 -11.89 -4.37 26.18
C LEU A 80 -11.49 -5.67 25.46
N THR A 81 -10.76 -6.54 26.12
CA THR A 81 -10.33 -7.85 25.56
C THR A 81 -11.51 -8.74 25.18
N LYS A 82 -12.56 -8.80 26.03
CA LYS A 82 -13.80 -9.52 25.72
C LYS A 82 -14.50 -9.01 24.45
N HIS A 83 -14.31 -7.75 24.11
CA HIS A 83 -14.85 -7.10 22.91
C HIS A 83 -13.81 -6.94 21.81
N ASN A 84 -12.72 -7.73 21.82
CA ASN A 84 -11.65 -7.79 20.84
C ASN A 84 -10.90 -6.47 20.65
N VAL A 85 -10.70 -5.69 21.70
CA VAL A 85 -9.85 -4.51 21.72
C VAL A 85 -8.57 -4.80 22.49
N TYR A 86 -7.43 -4.72 21.81
CA TYR A 86 -6.11 -5.05 22.33
C TYR A 86 -5.19 -3.82 22.20
N TYR A 87 -4.44 -3.45 23.24
CA TYR A 87 -3.63 -2.24 23.23
C TYR A 87 -2.19 -2.43 23.73
N TYR A 88 -1.89 -3.60 24.35
CA TYR A 88 -0.52 -4.00 24.71
C TYR A 88 -0.39 -5.55 24.72
N GLY A 89 0.86 -6.02 24.80
CA GLY A 89 1.13 -7.45 24.88
C GLY A 89 1.01 -8.20 23.56
N LYS A 90 1.09 -9.53 23.67
CA LYS A 90 0.96 -10.44 22.53
C LYS A 90 -0.32 -11.24 22.66
N HIS A 91 -1.11 -11.27 21.59
CA HIS A 91 -2.39 -11.94 21.55
C HIS A 91 -2.50 -12.81 20.31
N ILE A 92 -3.28 -13.87 20.43
CA ILE A 92 -3.62 -14.77 19.31
C ILE A 92 -5.14 -14.85 19.25
N VAL A 93 -5.70 -14.51 18.08
CA VAL A 93 -7.14 -14.49 17.84
C VAL A 93 -7.46 -15.41 16.67
N TYR A 94 -8.03 -16.57 16.96
CA TYR A 94 -8.51 -17.50 15.94
C TYR A 94 -10.04 -17.51 15.89
N GLY A 95 -10.58 -17.61 14.69
CA GLY A 95 -12.02 -17.65 14.44
C GLY A 95 -12.52 -16.41 13.71
N GLY A 96 -13.68 -16.49 13.09
CA GLY A 96 -14.28 -15.42 12.28
C GLY A 96 -14.79 -14.23 13.11
N PHE A 97 -13.90 -13.63 13.89
CA PHE A 97 -14.23 -12.45 14.69
C PHE A 97 -14.29 -11.22 13.80
N LYS A 98 -15.41 -10.51 13.87
CA LYS A 98 -15.54 -9.17 13.29
C LYS A 98 -15.07 -8.13 14.30
N ASN A 99 -14.48 -7.04 13.78
CA ASN A 99 -14.11 -5.85 14.57
C ASN A 99 -13.05 -6.16 15.66
N VAL A 100 -11.92 -6.75 15.25
CA VAL A 100 -10.73 -6.83 16.10
C VAL A 100 -9.98 -5.49 16.02
N ILE A 101 -9.86 -4.79 17.13
CA ILE A 101 -9.22 -3.47 17.20
C ILE A 101 -7.88 -3.60 17.91
N VAL A 102 -6.81 -3.13 17.27
CA VAL A 102 -5.44 -3.23 17.76
C VAL A 102 -4.86 -1.82 17.90
N LEU A 103 -4.52 -1.44 19.10
CA LEU A 103 -4.07 -0.10 19.48
C LEU A 103 -2.67 -0.14 20.11
N GLY A 104 -2.06 1.02 20.25
CA GLY A 104 -0.84 1.20 21.03
C GLY A 104 0.33 0.42 20.47
N CYS A 105 0.89 -0.47 21.28
CA CYS A 105 1.99 -1.35 20.91
C CYS A 105 1.61 -2.84 20.96
N ALA A 106 0.32 -3.17 20.92
CA ALA A 106 -0.14 -4.54 20.91
C ALA A 106 0.37 -5.29 19.68
N GLN A 107 0.70 -6.56 19.87
CA GLN A 107 1.06 -7.50 18.81
C GLN A 107 -0.01 -8.58 18.72
N ILE A 108 -0.58 -8.77 17.55
CA ILE A 108 -1.66 -9.72 17.38
C ILE A 108 -1.39 -10.66 16.20
N GLU A 109 -1.64 -11.94 16.40
CA GLU A 109 -1.75 -12.92 15.33
C GLU A 109 -3.22 -13.24 15.12
N VAL A 110 -3.69 -13.09 13.88
CA VAL A 110 -5.10 -13.25 13.53
C VAL A 110 -5.23 -14.25 12.42
N GLY A 111 -6.13 -15.23 12.61
CA GLY A 111 -6.45 -16.27 11.62
C GLY A 111 -7.93 -16.31 11.28
N SER A 112 -8.25 -16.88 10.12
CA SER A 112 -9.56 -17.18 9.54
C SER A 112 -10.65 -16.10 9.61
N ASP A 113 -10.87 -15.43 8.48
CA ASP A 113 -12.02 -14.54 8.19
C ASP A 113 -12.22 -13.37 9.18
N ALA A 114 -11.17 -13.02 9.95
CA ALA A 114 -11.25 -11.91 10.90
C ALA A 114 -11.13 -10.54 10.18
N LEU A 115 -11.87 -9.57 10.70
CA LEU A 115 -11.81 -8.18 10.28
C LEU A 115 -11.06 -7.37 11.35
N VAL A 116 -9.93 -6.80 10.99
CA VAL A 116 -8.97 -6.16 11.91
C VAL A 116 -8.78 -4.70 11.57
N TYR A 117 -8.68 -3.87 12.59
CA TYR A 117 -8.33 -2.45 12.49
C TYR A 117 -7.11 -2.18 13.36
N SER A 118 -6.02 -1.72 12.77
CA SER A 118 -4.78 -1.42 13.49
C SER A 118 -4.49 0.08 13.50
N PHE A 119 -4.04 0.57 14.65
CA PHE A 119 -3.74 1.99 14.87
C PHE A 119 -2.44 2.14 15.65
N GLN A 120 -1.87 3.34 15.61
CA GLN A 120 -0.66 3.74 16.33
C GLN A 120 0.54 2.85 15.94
N ASN A 121 1.26 2.27 16.91
CA ASN A 121 2.45 1.45 16.66
C ASN A 121 2.17 -0.07 16.78
N SER A 122 0.94 -0.48 16.56
CA SER A 122 0.52 -1.87 16.67
C SER A 122 1.13 -2.77 15.59
N THR A 123 1.24 -4.06 15.87
CA THR A 123 1.74 -5.07 14.92
C THR A 123 0.69 -6.15 14.71
N VAL A 124 0.38 -6.45 13.45
CA VAL A 124 -0.63 -7.43 13.06
C VAL A 124 -0.05 -8.49 12.13
N ASN A 125 -0.13 -9.74 12.54
CA ASN A 125 0.16 -10.90 11.70
C ASN A 125 -1.16 -11.49 11.20
N LEU A 126 -1.41 -11.39 9.90
CA LEU A 126 -2.59 -11.93 9.25
C LEU A 126 -2.31 -13.28 8.63
N THR A 127 -3.21 -14.21 8.82
CA THR A 127 -3.18 -15.50 8.14
C THR A 127 -4.54 -15.83 7.53
N GLN A 128 -4.55 -16.69 6.52
CA GLN A 128 -5.76 -17.12 5.82
C GLN A 128 -6.50 -15.96 5.14
N LYS A 129 -7.84 -15.88 5.25
CA LYS A 129 -8.68 -14.89 4.56
C LYS A 129 -9.00 -13.65 5.41
N SER A 130 -8.16 -13.32 6.39
CA SER A 130 -8.38 -12.14 7.23
C SER A 130 -8.20 -10.83 6.45
N THR A 131 -8.89 -9.80 6.91
CA THR A 131 -8.83 -8.46 6.33
C THR A 131 -8.34 -7.45 7.37
N LEU A 132 -7.42 -6.57 6.97
CA LEU A 132 -6.84 -5.52 7.82
C LEU A 132 -7.06 -4.14 7.21
N TYR A 133 -7.51 -3.21 8.03
CA TYR A 133 -7.44 -1.77 7.80
C TYR A 133 -6.28 -1.21 8.65
N ALA A 134 -5.17 -0.87 7.99
CA ALA A 134 -3.93 -0.44 8.65
C ALA A 134 -3.81 1.08 8.66
N ASN A 135 -3.68 1.66 9.85
CA ASN A 135 -3.61 3.09 10.07
C ASN A 135 -2.31 3.49 10.80
N ASP A 136 -2.05 4.78 10.82
CA ASP A 136 -0.96 5.45 11.55
C ASP A 136 0.42 4.84 11.24
N ASN A 137 1.16 4.38 12.26
CA ASN A 137 2.47 3.76 12.13
C ASN A 137 2.43 2.24 12.33
N SER A 138 1.29 1.61 12.09
CA SER A 138 1.13 0.17 12.31
C SER A 138 2.04 -0.66 11.39
N VAL A 139 2.39 -1.85 11.85
CA VAL A 139 3.20 -2.82 11.11
C VAL A 139 2.35 -4.05 10.83
N PHE A 140 2.42 -4.59 9.62
CA PHE A 140 1.71 -5.83 9.31
C PHE A 140 2.55 -6.85 8.55
N TYR A 141 2.16 -8.11 8.72
CA TYR A 141 2.63 -9.27 7.97
C TYR A 141 1.40 -10.02 7.45
N ALA A 142 1.18 -9.95 6.15
CA ALA A 142 0.02 -10.55 5.50
C ALA A 142 0.40 -11.82 4.75
N ASN A 143 -0.22 -12.94 5.10
CA ASN A 143 0.06 -14.25 4.52
C ASN A 143 -1.20 -14.88 3.89
N HIS A 144 -0.97 -15.82 2.99
CA HIS A 144 -2.00 -16.57 2.29
C HIS A 144 -2.96 -15.65 1.51
N TYR A 145 -4.26 -15.79 1.69
CA TYR A 145 -5.29 -15.02 0.98
C TYR A 145 -5.79 -13.80 1.78
N SER A 146 -4.94 -13.24 2.65
CA SER A 146 -5.34 -12.08 3.44
C SER A 146 -5.38 -10.79 2.62
N ASN A 147 -6.27 -9.88 3.00
CA ASN A 147 -6.41 -8.58 2.37
C ASN A 147 -5.95 -7.48 3.32
N VAL A 148 -5.24 -6.48 2.80
CA VAL A 148 -4.81 -5.32 3.58
C VAL A 148 -5.18 -4.04 2.85
N TYR A 149 -5.81 -3.14 3.56
CA TYR A 149 -6.09 -1.77 3.13
C TYR A 149 -5.26 -0.81 3.98
N VAL A 150 -4.27 -0.18 3.36
CA VAL A 150 -3.49 0.88 4.02
C VAL A 150 -4.22 2.19 3.83
N MET A 151 -4.59 2.81 4.94
CA MET A 151 -5.43 4.00 4.95
C MET A 151 -4.63 5.27 4.64
N GLU A 152 -5.30 6.31 4.16
CA GLU A 152 -4.67 7.60 3.84
C GLU A 152 -3.96 8.20 5.06
N TYR A 153 -2.89 8.96 4.78
CA TYR A 153 -2.07 9.66 5.79
C TYR A 153 -1.37 8.76 6.82
N SER A 154 -1.36 7.45 6.61
CA SER A 154 -0.65 6.52 7.48
C SER A 154 0.82 6.32 7.06
N SER A 155 1.68 5.95 8.01
CA SER A 155 3.10 5.62 7.78
C SER A 155 3.34 4.13 7.98
N VAL A 156 2.46 3.31 7.46
CA VAL A 156 2.44 1.85 7.64
C VAL A 156 3.66 1.20 7.00
N LYS A 157 4.21 0.19 7.69
CA LYS A 157 5.21 -0.72 7.15
C LYS A 157 4.61 -2.11 7.03
N GLY A 158 4.71 -2.72 5.86
CA GLY A 158 4.08 -4.01 5.63
C GLY A 158 4.93 -5.00 4.86
N GLN A 159 4.60 -6.27 5.06
CA GLN A 159 5.10 -7.37 4.25
C GLN A 159 3.93 -8.24 3.81
N THR A 160 3.89 -8.57 2.55
CA THR A 160 2.87 -9.43 1.94
C THR A 160 3.53 -10.69 1.40
N PHE A 161 2.93 -11.84 1.64
CA PHE A 161 3.44 -13.14 1.24
C PHE A 161 2.36 -13.97 0.56
N ASN A 162 2.79 -14.95 -0.24
CA ASN A 162 1.91 -15.89 -0.94
C ASN A 162 0.88 -15.16 -1.82
N TYR A 163 -0.40 -15.45 -1.66
CA TYR A 163 -1.50 -14.87 -2.44
C TYR A 163 -2.20 -13.74 -1.69
N SER A 164 -1.49 -13.03 -0.81
CA SER A 164 -2.08 -11.88 -0.11
C SER A 164 -2.21 -10.68 -1.05
N HIS A 165 -3.23 -9.88 -0.81
CA HIS A 165 -3.49 -8.64 -1.54
C HIS A 165 -3.36 -7.42 -0.63
N CYS A 166 -2.72 -6.35 -1.13
CA CYS A 166 -2.61 -5.09 -0.40
C CYS A 166 -2.97 -3.91 -1.30
N THR A 167 -3.96 -3.15 -0.89
CA THR A 167 -4.29 -1.84 -1.47
C THR A 167 -3.68 -0.75 -0.60
N ASN A 168 -2.74 0.00 -1.15
CA ASN A 168 -2.02 1.04 -0.42
C ASN A 168 -2.41 2.44 -0.90
N ASN A 169 -3.21 3.14 -0.11
CA ASN A 169 -3.69 4.50 -0.38
C ASN A 169 -2.88 5.58 0.36
N SER A 170 -1.71 5.27 0.91
CA SER A 170 -0.95 6.22 1.71
C SER A 170 0.27 6.78 0.97
N ASN A 171 0.54 8.07 1.19
CA ASN A 171 1.74 8.74 0.69
C ASN A 171 3.05 8.28 1.36
N ASN A 172 2.98 7.72 2.56
CA ASN A 172 4.14 7.43 3.40
C ASN A 172 4.34 5.94 3.70
N ALA A 173 3.48 5.07 3.18
CA ALA A 173 3.59 3.65 3.45
C ALA A 173 4.66 2.98 2.59
N PHE A 174 5.28 1.95 3.16
CA PHE A 174 6.31 1.15 2.54
C PHE A 174 5.98 -0.34 2.67
N ILE A 175 5.87 -1.02 1.53
CA ILE A 175 5.45 -2.43 1.46
C ILE A 175 6.56 -3.26 0.83
N ASN A 176 6.87 -4.42 1.41
CA ASN A 176 7.64 -5.46 0.77
C ASN A 176 6.68 -6.55 0.26
N ALA A 177 6.66 -6.78 -1.03
CA ALA A 177 5.84 -7.77 -1.68
C ALA A 177 6.67 -9.02 -2.01
N PHE A 178 6.27 -10.16 -1.49
CA PHE A 178 6.95 -11.44 -1.67
C PHE A 178 6.05 -12.46 -2.39
N ASP A 179 6.68 -13.47 -2.95
CA ASP A 179 6.02 -14.62 -3.60
C ASP A 179 5.01 -14.19 -4.68
N ASN A 180 3.77 -14.65 -4.58
CA ASN A 180 2.69 -14.33 -5.53
C ASN A 180 1.71 -13.28 -4.98
N SER A 181 2.19 -12.36 -4.14
CA SER A 181 1.33 -11.32 -3.58
C SER A 181 0.94 -10.27 -4.62
N GLU A 182 -0.23 -9.66 -4.46
CA GLU A 182 -0.73 -8.59 -5.32
C GLU A 182 -0.77 -7.27 -4.56
N ILE A 183 -0.24 -6.20 -5.16
CA ILE A 183 -0.18 -4.88 -4.55
C ILE A 183 -0.72 -3.82 -5.51
N ASP A 184 -1.71 -3.08 -5.05
CA ASP A 184 -2.18 -1.86 -5.70
C ASP A 184 -1.65 -0.64 -4.94
N LEU A 185 -0.86 0.19 -5.62
CA LEU A 185 -0.24 1.39 -5.05
C LEU A 185 -0.88 2.65 -5.61
N TYR A 186 -1.25 3.55 -4.73
CA TYR A 186 -1.77 4.86 -5.09
C TYR A 186 -0.94 5.99 -4.47
N TYR A 187 -1.06 7.19 -5.02
CA TYR A 187 -0.36 8.39 -4.57
C TYR A 187 1.16 8.24 -4.58
N ARG A 188 1.86 8.47 -3.46
CA ARG A 188 3.32 8.37 -3.33
C ARG A 188 3.79 7.11 -2.60
N ALA A 189 2.94 6.11 -2.55
CA ALA A 189 3.26 4.83 -1.93
C ALA A 189 4.49 4.17 -2.53
N ARG A 190 5.21 3.38 -1.72
CA ARG A 190 6.43 2.69 -2.14
C ARG A 190 6.33 1.20 -1.91
N VAL A 191 6.86 0.43 -2.86
CA VAL A 191 6.95 -1.03 -2.73
C VAL A 191 8.33 -1.51 -3.18
N ILE A 192 8.82 -2.56 -2.51
CA ILE A 192 9.87 -3.43 -3.06
C ILE A 192 9.21 -4.75 -3.45
N SER A 193 9.30 -5.08 -4.72
CA SER A 193 8.80 -6.33 -5.29
C SER A 193 9.88 -7.42 -5.20
N HIS A 194 9.54 -8.53 -4.58
CA HIS A 194 10.35 -9.73 -4.49
C HIS A 194 9.57 -10.93 -5.05
N GLY A 195 10.26 -11.88 -5.66
CA GLY A 195 9.62 -13.10 -6.17
C GLY A 195 8.70 -12.83 -7.37
N ASN A 196 7.52 -13.44 -7.38
CA ASN A 196 6.56 -13.39 -8.48
C ASN A 196 5.40 -12.43 -8.22
N SER A 197 5.64 -11.38 -7.46
CA SER A 197 4.59 -10.43 -7.07
C SER A 197 4.00 -9.66 -8.27
N ILE A 198 2.74 -9.29 -8.16
CA ILE A 198 2.02 -8.47 -9.13
C ILE A 198 1.83 -7.09 -8.53
N ILE A 199 2.38 -6.07 -9.18
CA ILE A 199 2.31 -4.68 -8.72
C ILE A 199 1.56 -3.82 -9.74
N ARG A 200 0.53 -3.12 -9.29
CA ARG A 200 -0.14 -2.08 -10.05
C ARG A 200 0.13 -0.75 -9.37
N ALA A 201 0.85 0.12 -10.03
CA ALA A 201 1.33 1.38 -9.47
C ALA A 201 0.72 2.57 -10.22
N TYR A 202 0.08 3.46 -9.48
CA TYR A 202 -0.65 4.62 -9.99
C TYR A 202 -0.08 5.93 -9.42
N ASN A 203 -0.36 7.03 -10.08
CA ASN A 203 0.04 8.38 -9.70
C ASN A 203 1.56 8.52 -9.53
N ASP A 204 2.04 9.05 -8.41
CA ASP A 204 3.46 9.29 -8.13
C ASP A 204 4.11 8.15 -7.33
N SER A 205 3.56 6.94 -7.39
CA SER A 205 4.05 5.79 -6.63
C SER A 205 5.40 5.27 -7.16
N ILE A 206 6.16 4.63 -6.28
CA ILE A 206 7.51 4.15 -6.59
C ILE A 206 7.58 2.64 -6.37
N VAL A 207 8.02 1.92 -7.40
CA VAL A 207 8.30 0.49 -7.38
C VAL A 207 9.80 0.26 -7.47
N LEU A 208 10.33 -0.54 -6.57
CA LEU A 208 11.68 -1.08 -6.63
C LEU A 208 11.56 -2.58 -6.86
N THR A 209 12.41 -3.19 -7.66
CA THR A 209 12.44 -4.66 -7.78
C THR A 209 13.70 -5.23 -7.13
N SER A 210 13.58 -6.40 -6.54
CA SER A 210 14.74 -7.23 -6.25
C SER A 210 15.14 -8.01 -7.53
N ASN A 211 16.35 -8.52 -7.55
CA ASN A 211 16.88 -9.28 -8.70
C ASN A 211 16.36 -10.73 -8.80
N VAL A 212 15.34 -11.10 -8.07
CA VAL A 212 14.84 -12.48 -7.96
C VAL A 212 13.35 -12.55 -8.30
N GLY A 213 12.97 -13.58 -9.07
CA GLY A 213 11.59 -13.92 -9.41
C GLY A 213 11.09 -13.29 -10.72
N ASN A 214 9.84 -13.58 -11.08
CA ASN A 214 9.20 -13.13 -12.31
C ASN A 214 8.07 -12.14 -11.98
N CYS A 215 8.41 -10.99 -11.41
CA CYS A 215 7.40 -9.99 -11.05
C CYS A 215 6.74 -9.37 -12.28
N CYS A 216 5.44 -9.07 -12.14
CA CYS A 216 4.67 -8.33 -13.13
C CYS A 216 4.34 -6.94 -12.58
N ILE A 217 4.73 -5.89 -13.29
CA ILE A 217 4.60 -4.50 -12.85
C ILE A 217 3.84 -3.71 -13.92
N SER A 218 2.74 -3.11 -13.53
CA SER A 218 1.99 -2.16 -14.35
C SER A 218 2.11 -0.76 -13.74
N LEU A 219 2.62 0.17 -14.52
CA LEU A 219 2.83 1.56 -14.13
C LEU A 219 1.89 2.47 -14.90
N GLN A 220 1.19 3.34 -14.21
CA GLN A 220 0.28 4.32 -14.81
C GLN A 220 0.50 5.73 -14.24
N HIS A 221 0.11 6.74 -15.01
CA HIS A 221 0.28 8.16 -14.69
C HIS A 221 1.77 8.51 -14.49
N ASN A 222 2.17 9.03 -13.34
CA ASN A 222 3.55 9.42 -13.05
C ASN A 222 4.32 8.36 -12.25
N ALA A 223 3.83 7.11 -12.18
CA ALA A 223 4.49 6.06 -11.40
C ALA A 223 5.89 5.75 -11.94
N ILE A 224 6.81 5.46 -11.03
CA ILE A 224 8.21 5.20 -11.38
C ILE A 224 8.60 3.79 -10.91
N CYS A 225 9.25 3.04 -11.79
CA CYS A 225 9.88 1.77 -11.45
C CYS A 225 11.39 1.85 -11.61
N TYR A 226 12.14 1.44 -10.59
CA TYR A 226 13.56 1.15 -10.67
C TYR A 226 13.71 -0.37 -10.72
N CYS A 227 13.99 -0.88 -11.91
CA CYS A 227 14.04 -2.33 -12.16
C CYS A 227 15.48 -2.84 -12.25
N ASN A 228 15.85 -3.68 -11.31
CA ASN A 228 17.09 -4.45 -11.33
C ASN A 228 16.84 -5.96 -11.56
N ASN A 229 15.62 -6.35 -11.91
CA ASN A 229 15.20 -7.73 -12.11
C ASN A 229 15.16 -8.07 -13.61
N PRO A 230 16.07 -8.92 -14.11
CA PRO A 230 16.12 -9.28 -15.54
C PRO A 230 14.96 -10.16 -16.02
N SER A 231 14.12 -10.65 -15.11
CA SER A 231 12.94 -11.47 -15.43
C SER A 231 11.62 -10.71 -15.23
N ALA A 232 11.66 -9.42 -14.89
CA ALA A 232 10.47 -8.64 -14.67
C ALA A 232 9.69 -8.39 -15.97
N HIS A 233 8.36 -8.51 -15.90
CA HIS A 233 7.47 -8.02 -16.94
C HIS A 233 6.95 -6.65 -16.52
N ILE A 234 7.28 -5.60 -17.29
CA ILE A 234 6.94 -4.22 -16.96
C ILE A 234 6.08 -3.62 -18.07
N ILE A 235 4.94 -3.09 -17.70
CA ILE A 235 4.04 -2.34 -18.58
C ILE A 235 4.01 -0.89 -18.11
N CYS A 236 4.46 0.02 -18.97
CA CYS A 236 4.46 1.46 -18.72
C CYS A 236 3.38 2.13 -19.57
N GLU A 237 2.50 2.89 -18.94
CA GLU A 237 1.43 3.61 -19.61
C GLU A 237 1.36 5.07 -19.16
N ASN A 238 0.82 5.92 -20.02
CA ASN A 238 0.67 7.36 -19.80
C ASN A 238 2.03 8.05 -19.58
N LYS A 239 2.22 8.75 -18.45
CA LYS A 239 3.47 9.47 -18.14
C LYS A 239 4.38 8.68 -17.20
N SER A 240 4.18 7.37 -17.07
CA SER A 240 5.00 6.55 -16.19
C SER A 240 6.44 6.39 -16.69
N THR A 241 7.35 6.09 -15.78
CA THR A 241 8.78 5.93 -16.10
C THR A 241 9.28 4.59 -15.58
N ALA A 242 9.98 3.82 -16.41
CA ALA A 242 10.78 2.69 -15.96
C ALA A 242 12.27 2.95 -16.20
N ILE A 243 13.07 2.65 -15.20
CA ILE A 243 14.53 2.73 -15.23
C ILE A 243 15.06 1.31 -15.06
N ILE A 244 15.68 0.79 -16.11
CA ILE A 244 16.10 -0.60 -16.22
C ILE A 244 17.63 -0.66 -16.06
N ASP A 245 18.07 -1.22 -14.93
CA ASP A 245 19.49 -1.35 -14.61
C ASP A 245 19.76 -2.68 -13.88
N PHE A 246 20.36 -3.65 -14.59
CA PHE A 246 20.68 -4.97 -14.05
C PHE A 246 22.12 -5.08 -13.55
N ASN A 247 22.86 -3.97 -13.43
CA ASN A 247 24.30 -3.96 -13.17
C ASN A 247 24.74 -4.62 -11.85
N ASN A 248 23.81 -4.96 -10.96
CA ASN A 248 24.10 -5.70 -9.72
C ASN A 248 23.96 -7.22 -9.84
N SER A 249 23.63 -7.75 -11.01
CA SER A 249 23.55 -9.19 -11.23
C SER A 249 24.93 -9.74 -11.64
N ILE A 250 25.58 -10.48 -10.74
CA ILE A 250 26.98 -10.96 -10.81
C ILE A 250 27.21 -12.04 -11.87
N ASP A 251 26.17 -12.61 -12.44
CA ASP A 251 26.29 -13.65 -13.48
C ASP A 251 25.53 -13.24 -14.74
N LYS A 252 25.92 -13.81 -15.89
CA LYS A 252 25.22 -13.71 -17.17
C LYS A 252 23.79 -14.28 -17.07
N ILE A 253 22.93 -13.63 -16.28
CA ILE A 253 21.54 -14.04 -16.10
C ILE A 253 20.84 -13.83 -17.42
N LYS A 254 20.18 -14.89 -17.88
CA LYS A 254 19.36 -14.83 -19.08
C LYS A 254 18.21 -13.86 -18.86
N VAL A 255 18.27 -12.70 -19.48
CA VAL A 255 17.18 -11.73 -19.46
C VAL A 255 15.95 -12.36 -20.11
N THR A 256 14.89 -12.55 -19.34
CA THR A 256 13.62 -13.14 -19.83
C THR A 256 12.45 -12.17 -19.73
N GLY A 257 12.66 -11.03 -19.10
CA GLY A 257 11.65 -9.99 -18.91
C GLY A 257 11.17 -9.37 -20.21
N ILE A 258 9.97 -8.85 -20.17
CA ILE A 258 9.32 -8.13 -21.27
C ILE A 258 9.02 -6.72 -20.79
N ILE A 259 9.38 -5.73 -21.60
CA ILE A 259 9.05 -4.32 -21.33
C ILE A 259 8.06 -3.86 -22.39
N GLU A 260 6.92 -3.37 -21.95
CA GLU A 260 5.93 -2.74 -22.82
C GLU A 260 5.78 -1.26 -22.44
N ALA A 261 5.97 -0.36 -23.39
CA ALA A 261 5.81 1.07 -23.23
C ALA A 261 4.73 1.60 -24.16
N LYS A 262 3.80 2.37 -23.63
CA LYS A 262 2.65 2.91 -24.37
C LYS A 262 2.40 4.37 -24.01
N HIS A 263 1.70 5.06 -24.91
CA HIS A 263 1.33 6.47 -24.75
C HIS A 263 2.56 7.35 -24.51
N ASN A 264 2.54 8.23 -23.52
CA ASN A 264 3.64 9.15 -23.24
C ASN A 264 4.59 8.63 -22.16
N SER A 265 4.79 7.31 -22.06
CA SER A 265 5.68 6.72 -21.08
C SER A 265 7.15 6.88 -21.44
N LEU A 266 8.04 6.82 -20.43
CA LEU A 266 9.48 6.96 -20.58
C LEU A 266 10.18 5.68 -20.09
N ILE A 267 11.00 5.10 -20.92
CA ILE A 267 11.90 4.01 -20.56
C ILE A 267 13.35 4.52 -20.60
N LYS A 268 14.11 4.26 -19.53
CA LYS A 268 15.56 4.47 -19.48
C LYS A 268 16.25 3.14 -19.37
N LEU A 269 17.02 2.75 -20.39
CA LEU A 269 17.73 1.48 -20.44
C LEU A 269 19.21 1.69 -20.13
N TYR A 270 19.68 1.08 -19.06
CA TYR A 270 21.10 0.96 -18.72
C TYR A 270 21.60 -0.47 -18.85
N SER A 271 20.70 -1.41 -19.12
CA SER A 271 21.01 -2.82 -19.34
C SER A 271 20.20 -3.36 -20.50
N ASP A 272 20.79 -4.35 -21.19
CA ASP A 272 20.15 -5.02 -22.32
C ASP A 272 18.83 -5.69 -21.92
N VAL A 273 17.83 -5.59 -22.77
CA VAL A 273 16.55 -6.26 -22.62
C VAL A 273 16.29 -7.19 -23.81
N ARG A 274 15.72 -8.35 -23.53
CA ARG A 274 15.47 -9.35 -24.58
C ARG A 274 14.28 -8.97 -25.47
N THR A 275 13.23 -8.45 -24.87
CA THR A 275 11.99 -8.14 -25.58
C THR A 275 11.46 -6.81 -25.08
N MET A 276 11.30 -5.90 -26.01
CA MET A 276 10.67 -4.62 -25.76
C MET A 276 9.60 -4.35 -26.83
N LYS A 277 8.43 -3.93 -26.39
CA LYS A 277 7.35 -3.47 -27.25
C LYS A 277 7.07 -2.01 -26.92
N VAL A 278 7.25 -1.15 -27.89
CA VAL A 278 7.10 0.29 -27.69
C VAL A 278 6.14 0.82 -28.75
N ARG A 279 5.14 1.58 -28.35
CA ARG A 279 4.12 2.11 -29.23
C ARG A 279 3.59 3.46 -28.76
N ASP A 280 2.80 4.09 -29.60
CA ASP A 280 2.24 5.40 -29.42
C ASP A 280 3.38 6.45 -29.29
N ASN A 281 3.29 7.38 -28.35
CA ASN A 281 4.29 8.40 -28.11
C ASN A 281 5.27 8.04 -26.97
N ALA A 282 5.50 6.75 -26.74
CA ALA A 282 6.45 6.35 -25.71
C ALA A 282 7.90 6.67 -26.15
N VAL A 283 8.71 7.08 -25.18
CA VAL A 283 10.11 7.47 -25.41
C VAL A 283 11.03 6.46 -24.73
N VAL A 284 12.04 6.00 -25.45
CA VAL A 284 13.10 5.15 -24.90
C VAL A 284 14.43 5.90 -24.97
N LEU A 285 15.06 6.07 -23.82
CA LEU A 285 16.43 6.53 -23.70
C LEU A 285 17.32 5.30 -23.51
N ASP A 286 18.05 4.93 -24.55
CA ASP A 286 18.90 3.76 -24.57
C ASP A 286 20.37 4.13 -24.29
N TYR A 287 20.88 3.70 -23.16
CA TYR A 287 22.25 3.89 -22.71
C TYR A 287 23.10 2.61 -22.87
N THR A 288 22.53 1.57 -23.50
CA THR A 288 23.20 0.28 -23.71
C THR A 288 24.05 0.28 -24.99
N ASP A 289 24.89 -0.74 -25.14
CA ASP A 289 25.63 -0.96 -26.37
C ASP A 289 24.82 -1.78 -27.40
N THR A 290 23.72 -2.41 -26.96
CA THR A 290 22.80 -3.17 -27.82
C THR A 290 21.53 -2.38 -28.02
N HIS A 291 21.06 -2.35 -29.25
CA HIS A 291 19.94 -1.50 -29.64
C HIS A 291 18.64 -2.28 -29.68
N CYS A 292 17.61 -1.74 -29.02
CA CYS A 292 16.27 -2.29 -29.10
C CYS A 292 15.59 -1.92 -30.42
N HIS A 293 14.86 -2.83 -31.00
CA HIS A 293 14.02 -2.52 -32.17
C HIS A 293 12.63 -2.09 -31.68
N PRO A 294 12.24 -0.83 -31.96
CA PRO A 294 10.91 -0.33 -31.61
C PRO A 294 9.84 -0.92 -32.52
N PHE A 295 8.63 -0.93 -32.04
CA PHE A 295 7.42 -1.18 -32.80
C PHE A 295 6.57 0.08 -32.82
N ASP A 296 6.03 0.43 -33.98
CA ASP A 296 5.14 1.58 -34.21
C ASP A 296 5.76 2.98 -33.94
N ASP A 297 4.95 4.01 -33.85
CA ASP A 297 5.33 5.44 -33.72
C ASP A 297 6.11 5.76 -32.47
N THR A 298 7.35 5.28 -32.37
CA THR A 298 8.17 5.40 -31.17
C THR A 298 9.37 6.27 -31.39
N PHE A 299 9.67 7.09 -30.39
CA PHE A 299 10.90 7.85 -30.29
C PHE A 299 11.92 7.07 -29.46
N ILE A 300 13.03 6.67 -30.06
CA ILE A 300 14.20 6.14 -29.36
C ILE A 300 15.30 7.18 -29.39
N LEU A 301 15.76 7.60 -28.23
CA LEU A 301 16.93 8.40 -28.06
C LEU A 301 18.06 7.52 -27.56
N TRP A 302 19.08 7.33 -28.38
CA TRP A 302 20.29 6.64 -27.95
C TRP A 302 21.23 7.63 -27.29
N MET A 303 21.53 7.39 -26.04
CA MET A 303 22.38 8.25 -25.23
C MET A 303 23.80 7.76 -25.15
N ASN A 304 24.08 6.57 -25.73
CA ASN A 304 25.42 5.98 -25.73
C ASN A 304 26.20 6.40 -26.96
N LYS A 305 27.49 6.33 -26.94
CA LYS A 305 28.54 6.63 -27.92
C LYS A 305 28.18 7.42 -29.20
N MET A 306 26.94 7.38 -29.67
CA MET A 306 26.52 8.02 -30.93
C MET A 306 25.43 9.06 -30.78
N GLN A 307 24.79 9.24 -29.61
CA GLN A 307 23.71 10.20 -29.39
C GLN A 307 22.75 10.33 -30.58
N ALA A 308 22.19 9.20 -30.98
CA ALA A 308 21.39 9.14 -32.18
C ALA A 308 19.89 9.09 -31.88
N TRP A 309 19.11 9.77 -32.67
CA TRP A 309 17.65 9.80 -32.57
C TRP A 309 17.02 8.93 -33.65
N TYR A 310 16.07 8.11 -33.24
CA TYR A 310 15.22 7.38 -34.18
C TYR A 310 13.78 7.78 -33.99
N ASN A 311 13.13 8.12 -35.08
CA ASN A 311 11.70 8.35 -35.15
C ASN A 311 11.10 7.27 -36.04
N THR A 312 10.24 6.43 -35.48
CA THR A 312 9.49 5.45 -36.27
C THR A 312 8.07 5.94 -36.42
N LYS A 313 7.65 6.17 -37.64
CA LYS A 313 6.24 6.46 -37.96
C LYS A 313 5.51 5.17 -38.29
N GLN A 314 4.20 5.16 -38.05
CA GLN A 314 3.34 4.06 -38.50
C GLN A 314 3.45 3.83 -40.00
N SER A 315 3.45 2.57 -40.37
CA SER A 315 3.30 2.08 -41.74
C SER A 315 4.24 2.68 -42.80
N GLY A 316 5.46 2.20 -42.83
CA GLY A 316 6.25 2.18 -44.07
C GLY A 316 7.05 3.43 -44.41
N ASP A 317 7.15 4.40 -43.51
CA ASP A 317 8.07 5.52 -43.68
C ASP A 317 9.49 5.12 -43.25
N GLU A 318 10.47 5.52 -44.05
CA GLU A 318 11.88 5.29 -43.77
C GLU A 318 12.30 5.85 -42.41
N LEU A 319 13.11 5.09 -41.71
CA LEU A 319 13.81 5.55 -40.50
C LEU A 319 14.61 6.81 -40.82
N THR A 320 14.21 7.94 -40.25
CA THR A 320 14.99 9.16 -40.36
C THR A 320 16.03 9.18 -39.22
N PHE A 321 17.29 9.03 -39.61
CA PHE A 321 18.44 9.09 -38.72
C PHE A 321 18.91 10.54 -38.65
N ILE A 322 18.95 11.12 -37.44
CA ILE A 322 19.52 12.42 -37.19
C ILE A 322 20.74 12.24 -36.31
N GLN A 323 21.90 12.48 -36.82
CA GLN A 323 23.18 12.47 -36.12
C GLN A 323 23.55 13.93 -35.85
N ASP A 324 23.72 14.32 -34.58
CA ASP A 324 24.31 15.59 -34.17
C ASP A 324 25.83 15.57 -34.26
#